data_96da3363d9ca73d7ef2ea8287f71942d
#
_entry.id   96da3363d9ca73d7ef2ea8287f71942d
#
_cell.length_a   1.000
_cell.length_b   1.000
_cell.length_c   1.000
_cell.angle_alpha   90.00
_cell.angle_beta   90.00
_cell.angle_gamma   90.00
#
_symmetry.space_group_name_H-M   'P 1'
#
loop_
_entity.id
_entity.type
_entity.pdbx_description
1 polymer ?
#
loop_
_entity_poly.entity_id
_entity_poly.type
_entity_poly.pdbx_seq_one_letter_code
_entity_poly.pdbx_strand_id
1 'polypeptide(L)'
;MKSMKRLYIILIVLFSSMLLLLGSCTQKNVVIAVSQCCGGVWREKVNNEMRLAQYQYKNVDLLFTTAENDGQRQARQIDSMIARKVDLIVVAPDNVNDVTPAIERAYRAHIPVILFDRKVKTTYYTASIGGDNVEAGREVARFLASKLDGKGTVVEITGLKDASPVIERHRGFHEVMKNYPGIKVVTLESNWKLERAQELMKQYLDNGGHADGVFGHSDLGAIGAFLEAERRGIDKQMLIVGIDGLPGEWEGVDRVKRGQFAASYVYPTQGEKIMDLAMNILQGKPYKKDNVMKSFLATPENCDVIALQYQDLEVKMKNLDQISDSLDSYSEVSSIQKWMLVVAIVIVLVLLIVIFYIYKVYRKKLQKQKAAARGFIENKEGWAAELNHLDESDRYFMDRFKKKILANMGNADMKMDDLGAEMQLSKVQLYRKVKAMTGKTPAELLKEMRLQRAYTLLMQTDKTIAEVSAEVGFALPGYFSSCFKKQYGVLPTDLRHKPV
;
A
#
# COMPACT_ATOMS: atom_id res chain seq x y z
N MET A 1 1.41 19.38 -39.11
CA MET A 1 1.48 20.16 -37.86
C MET A 1 0.23 20.06 -36.98
N LYS A 2 -0.99 20.18 -37.45
CA LYS A 2 -2.22 20.07 -36.63
C LYS A 2 -2.42 18.70 -35.94
N SER A 3 -2.08 17.59 -36.61
CA SER A 3 -2.20 16.22 -36.07
C SER A 3 -1.23 15.96 -34.90
N MET A 4 0.00 16.48 -34.94
CA MET A 4 0.99 16.34 -33.85
C MET A 4 0.58 17.12 -32.60
N LYS A 5 0.01 18.32 -32.75
CA LYS A 5 -0.51 19.08 -31.60
C LYS A 5 -1.66 18.35 -30.90
N ARG A 6 -2.54 17.68 -31.66
CA ARG A 6 -3.62 16.86 -31.10
C ARG A 6 -3.08 15.64 -30.33
N LEU A 7 -2.08 14.94 -30.85
CA LEU A 7 -1.45 13.80 -30.19
C LEU A 7 -0.74 14.22 -28.88
N TYR A 8 -0.04 15.35 -28.89
CA TYR A 8 0.60 15.92 -27.70
C TYR A 8 -0.44 16.30 -26.62
N ILE A 9 -1.55 16.89 -27.01
CA ILE A 9 -2.63 17.25 -26.09
C ILE A 9 -3.26 15.99 -25.48
N ILE A 10 -3.50 14.94 -26.27
CA ILE A 10 -4.04 13.66 -25.77
C ILE A 10 -3.05 13.00 -24.79
N LEU A 11 -1.75 12.99 -25.08
CA LEU A 11 -0.71 12.45 -24.19
C LEU A 11 -0.61 13.24 -22.88
N ILE A 12 -0.72 14.57 -22.92
CA ILE A 12 -0.72 15.42 -21.72
C ILE A 12 -1.98 15.17 -20.89
N VAL A 13 -3.15 15.04 -21.52
CA VAL A 13 -4.42 14.75 -20.83
C VAL A 13 -4.39 13.34 -20.20
N LEU A 14 -3.87 12.34 -20.90
CA LEU A 14 -3.70 11.00 -20.36
C LEU A 14 -2.68 10.97 -19.23
N PHE A 15 -1.59 11.69 -19.32
CA PHE A 15 -0.57 11.79 -18.26
C PHE A 15 -1.09 12.55 -17.03
N SER A 16 -1.84 13.65 -17.24
CA SER A 16 -2.46 14.39 -16.13
C SER A 16 -3.60 13.61 -15.46
N SER A 17 -4.40 12.86 -16.22
CA SER A 17 -5.42 11.97 -15.65
C SER A 17 -4.80 10.79 -14.89
N MET A 18 -3.66 10.27 -15.33
CA MET A 18 -2.89 9.24 -14.63
C MET A 18 -2.27 9.79 -13.33
N LEU A 19 -1.77 11.03 -13.33
CA LEU A 19 -1.30 11.73 -12.12
C LEU A 19 -2.44 11.98 -11.12
N LEU A 20 -3.63 12.30 -11.59
CA LEU A 20 -4.83 12.44 -10.75
C LEU A 20 -5.31 11.10 -10.17
N LEU A 21 -5.16 10.00 -10.89
CA LEU A 21 -5.45 8.65 -10.39
C LEU A 21 -4.40 8.12 -9.40
N LEU A 22 -3.15 8.57 -9.52
CA LEU A 22 -2.07 8.26 -8.56
C LEU A 22 -2.12 9.16 -7.32
N GLY A 23 -2.75 10.32 -7.40
CA GLY A 23 -3.07 11.23 -6.30
C GLY A 23 -4.29 10.79 -5.49
N SER A 24 -4.56 9.48 -5.36
CA SER A 24 -5.56 8.96 -4.42
C SER A 24 -5.20 9.51 -3.05
N CYS A 25 -6.06 10.39 -2.54
CA CYS A 25 -5.95 11.01 -1.22
C CYS A 25 -5.76 9.89 -0.20
N THR A 26 -4.53 9.64 0.25
CA THR A 26 -4.29 8.76 1.39
C THR A 26 -4.94 9.47 2.57
N GLN A 27 -6.12 9.00 2.97
CA GLN A 27 -6.77 9.48 4.18
C GLN A 27 -5.76 9.26 5.31
N LYS A 28 -5.33 10.37 5.95
CA LYS A 28 -4.36 10.31 7.04
C LYS A 28 -4.94 9.42 8.15
N ASN A 29 -4.20 8.40 8.56
CA ASN A 29 -4.62 7.56 9.67
C ASN A 29 -4.66 8.38 10.97
N VAL A 30 -5.65 8.11 11.79
CA VAL A 30 -5.75 8.60 13.16
C VAL A 30 -4.77 7.81 14.02
N VAL A 31 -3.88 8.48 14.74
CA VAL A 31 -2.88 7.84 15.59
C VAL A 31 -3.30 7.95 17.06
N ILE A 32 -3.64 6.81 17.68
CA ILE A 32 -3.90 6.70 19.11
C ILE A 32 -2.66 6.13 19.79
N ALA A 33 -2.01 6.93 20.64
CA ALA A 33 -0.85 6.48 21.39
C ALA A 33 -1.25 5.95 22.77
N VAL A 34 -0.72 4.80 23.17
CA VAL A 34 -0.99 4.14 24.44
C VAL A 34 0.29 4.07 25.26
N SER A 35 0.29 4.77 26.40
CA SER A 35 1.41 4.83 27.33
C SER A 35 1.12 3.98 28.57
N GLN A 36 1.70 2.79 28.64
CA GLN A 36 1.60 1.90 29.79
C GLN A 36 2.69 2.20 30.82
N CYS A 37 2.35 2.13 32.11
CA CYS A 37 3.31 2.29 33.20
C CYS A 37 4.32 1.13 33.28
N CYS A 38 3.87 -0.08 32.98
CA CYS A 38 4.65 -1.31 33.08
C CYS A 38 4.16 -2.35 32.07
N GLY A 39 4.87 -3.47 31.95
CA GLY A 39 4.42 -4.67 31.27
C GLY A 39 3.57 -5.58 32.16
N GLY A 40 3.37 -6.83 31.71
CA GLY A 40 2.66 -7.89 32.42
C GLY A 40 1.39 -8.33 31.73
N VAL A 41 0.92 -9.53 32.08
CA VAL A 41 -0.19 -10.24 31.40
C VAL A 41 -1.47 -9.42 31.35
N TRP A 42 -1.80 -8.74 32.45
CA TRP A 42 -2.99 -7.87 32.49
C TRP A 42 -2.89 -6.68 31.50
N ARG A 43 -1.70 -6.06 31.37
CA ARG A 43 -1.45 -4.96 30.44
C ARG A 43 -1.48 -5.43 28.98
N GLU A 44 -0.90 -6.60 28.72
CA GLU A 44 -0.93 -7.21 27.38
C GLU A 44 -2.35 -7.56 26.95
N LYS A 45 -3.17 -8.07 27.88
CA LYS A 45 -4.58 -8.32 27.60
C LYS A 45 -5.31 -7.06 27.18
N VAL A 46 -5.13 -5.93 27.87
CA VAL A 46 -5.70 -4.63 27.48
C VAL A 46 -5.22 -4.23 26.08
N ASN A 47 -3.92 -4.31 25.82
CA ASN A 47 -3.34 -3.95 24.53
C ASN A 47 -3.93 -4.82 23.39
N ASN A 48 -4.11 -6.10 23.64
CA ASN A 48 -4.66 -7.05 22.67
C ASN A 48 -6.16 -6.75 22.40
N GLU A 49 -6.93 -6.49 23.44
CA GLU A 49 -8.34 -6.06 23.30
C GLU A 49 -8.45 -4.74 22.50
N MET A 50 -7.55 -3.79 22.71
CA MET A 50 -7.49 -2.55 21.89
C MET A 50 -7.14 -2.83 20.45
N ARG A 51 -6.15 -3.72 20.17
CA ARG A 51 -5.81 -4.14 18.79
C ARG A 51 -7.00 -4.80 18.09
N LEU A 52 -7.75 -5.64 18.79
CA LEU A 52 -8.97 -6.26 18.25
C LEU A 52 -10.03 -5.22 17.91
N ALA A 53 -10.28 -4.29 18.82
CA ALA A 53 -11.24 -3.23 18.60
C ALA A 53 -10.82 -2.29 17.45
N GLN A 54 -9.52 -2.15 17.19
CA GLN A 54 -8.98 -1.38 16.06
C GLN A 54 -9.59 -1.83 14.72
N TYR A 55 -9.82 -3.15 14.51
CA TYR A 55 -10.40 -3.66 13.26
C TYR A 55 -11.83 -3.17 12.98
N GLN A 56 -12.54 -2.68 13.99
CA GLN A 56 -13.85 -2.08 13.81
C GLN A 56 -13.78 -0.65 13.25
N TYR A 57 -12.58 -0.04 13.25
CA TYR A 57 -12.35 1.34 12.85
C TYR A 57 -11.39 1.41 11.67
N LYS A 58 -11.82 2.05 10.57
CA LYS A 58 -10.94 2.28 9.41
C LYS A 58 -9.95 3.40 9.72
N ASN A 59 -8.71 3.23 9.23
CA ASN A 59 -7.67 4.26 9.29
C ASN A 59 -7.29 4.70 10.71
N VAL A 60 -7.17 3.75 11.64
CA VAL A 60 -6.67 3.97 13.01
C VAL A 60 -5.37 3.21 13.20
N ASP A 61 -4.32 3.86 13.67
CA ASP A 61 -3.05 3.27 14.06
C ASP A 61 -2.89 3.33 15.58
N LEU A 62 -2.47 2.21 16.20
CA LEU A 62 -2.15 2.14 17.62
C LEU A 62 -0.64 2.15 17.84
N LEU A 63 -0.16 3.07 18.67
CA LEU A 63 1.24 3.18 19.07
C LEU A 63 1.39 2.84 20.55
N PHE A 64 1.89 1.66 20.89
CA PHE A 64 2.09 1.24 22.28
C PHE A 64 3.50 1.57 22.79
N THR A 65 3.61 2.06 24.02
CA THR A 65 4.85 2.23 24.76
C THR A 65 4.70 1.72 26.17
N THR A 66 5.79 1.26 26.78
CA THR A 66 5.83 0.89 28.21
C THR A 66 6.96 1.62 28.91
N ALA A 67 6.72 2.08 30.12
CA ALA A 67 7.68 2.83 30.95
C ALA A 67 8.47 1.93 31.91
N GLU A 68 8.04 0.69 32.11
CA GLU A 68 8.72 -0.30 32.97
C GLU A 68 8.91 0.19 34.42
N ASN A 69 7.86 0.77 34.99
CA ASN A 69 7.81 1.34 36.32
C ASN A 69 8.80 2.53 36.53
N ASP A 70 9.05 3.31 35.48
CA ASP A 70 9.82 4.55 35.52
C ASP A 70 8.94 5.71 35.06
N GLY A 71 8.41 6.48 36.03
CA GLY A 71 7.53 7.64 35.77
C GLY A 71 8.20 8.74 34.95
N GLN A 72 9.52 8.95 35.14
CA GLN A 72 10.29 9.91 34.35
C GLN A 72 10.42 9.47 32.89
N ARG A 73 10.64 8.18 32.65
CA ARG A 73 10.63 7.58 31.31
C ARG A 73 9.27 7.74 30.65
N GLN A 74 8.18 7.51 31.41
CA GLN A 74 6.83 7.68 30.93
C GLN A 74 6.55 9.14 30.52
N ALA A 75 6.97 10.10 31.35
CA ALA A 75 6.82 11.52 31.03
C ALA A 75 7.53 11.89 29.72
N ARG A 76 8.77 11.42 29.51
CA ARG A 76 9.49 11.63 28.24
C ARG A 76 8.81 10.96 27.04
N GLN A 77 8.22 9.79 27.22
CA GLN A 77 7.45 9.11 26.17
C GLN A 77 6.22 9.91 25.77
N ILE A 78 5.47 10.46 26.74
CA ILE A 78 4.32 11.35 26.50
C ILE A 78 4.77 12.60 25.75
N ASP A 79 5.88 13.23 26.14
CA ASP A 79 6.43 14.40 25.43
C ASP A 79 6.81 14.07 23.97
N SER A 80 7.32 12.87 23.70
CA SER A 80 7.57 12.39 22.34
C SER A 80 6.28 12.23 21.54
N MET A 81 5.19 11.76 22.17
CA MET A 81 3.87 11.65 21.53
C MET A 81 3.31 13.04 21.17
N ILE A 82 3.47 14.02 22.06
CA ILE A 82 3.10 15.41 21.80
C ILE A 82 3.88 15.96 20.59
N ALA A 83 5.20 15.76 20.55
CA ALA A 83 6.04 16.22 19.44
C ALA A 83 5.67 15.58 18.10
N ARG A 84 5.24 14.31 18.10
CA ARG A 84 4.73 13.58 16.93
C ARG A 84 3.33 13.99 16.50
N LYS A 85 2.64 14.82 17.31
CA LYS A 85 1.27 15.27 17.06
C LYS A 85 0.30 14.10 16.85
N VAL A 86 0.34 13.11 17.76
CA VAL A 86 -0.65 12.03 17.78
C VAL A 86 -2.05 12.60 18.02
N ASP A 87 -3.08 11.92 17.55
CA ASP A 87 -4.44 12.45 17.60
C ASP A 87 -5.11 12.25 18.96
N LEU A 88 -4.67 11.25 19.75
CA LEU A 88 -5.14 10.99 21.11
C LEU A 88 -4.10 10.19 21.90
N ILE A 89 -4.01 10.42 23.22
CA ILE A 89 -3.15 9.66 24.12
C ILE A 89 -4.00 8.94 25.18
N VAL A 90 -3.81 7.62 25.31
CA VAL A 90 -4.31 6.81 26.42
C VAL A 90 -3.17 6.57 27.37
N VAL A 91 -3.32 6.94 28.65
CA VAL A 91 -2.25 6.85 29.64
C VAL A 91 -2.70 6.01 30.84
N ALA A 92 -1.93 4.96 31.17
CA ALA A 92 -1.97 4.33 32.49
C ALA A 92 -0.80 4.89 33.32
N PRO A 93 -1.00 5.91 34.17
CA PRO A 93 0.11 6.60 34.84
C PRO A 93 0.90 5.65 35.77
N ASP A 94 2.23 5.74 35.74
CA ASP A 94 3.07 4.96 36.67
C ASP A 94 2.87 5.46 38.12
N ASN A 95 3.10 6.74 38.31
CA ASN A 95 2.83 7.41 39.59
C ASN A 95 2.24 8.79 39.37
N VAL A 96 1.64 9.33 40.44
CA VAL A 96 0.90 10.58 40.38
C VAL A 96 1.83 11.79 40.16
N ASN A 97 3.04 11.78 40.71
CA ASN A 97 3.90 12.94 40.78
C ASN A 97 4.65 13.20 39.46
N ASP A 98 5.30 12.15 38.91
CA ASP A 98 6.16 12.29 37.74
C ASP A 98 5.37 12.45 36.43
N VAL A 99 4.20 11.81 36.32
CA VAL A 99 3.47 11.72 35.05
C VAL A 99 2.45 12.84 34.89
N THR A 100 1.90 13.40 36.00
CA THR A 100 0.91 14.48 35.95
C THR A 100 1.35 15.68 35.09
N PRO A 101 2.59 16.22 35.21
CA PRO A 101 3.00 17.37 34.39
C PRO A 101 3.01 17.07 32.88
N ALA A 102 3.35 15.86 32.48
CA ALA A 102 3.37 15.48 31.07
C ALA A 102 1.92 15.34 30.51
N ILE A 103 1.02 14.79 31.30
CA ILE A 103 -0.42 14.71 30.97
C ILE A 103 -1.00 16.12 30.76
N GLU A 104 -0.69 17.06 31.66
CA GLU A 104 -1.13 18.46 31.51
C GLU A 104 -0.56 19.12 30.26
N ARG A 105 0.72 18.87 29.91
CA ARG A 105 1.29 19.38 28.66
C ARG A 105 0.54 18.84 27.44
N ALA A 106 0.22 17.55 27.41
CA ALA A 106 -0.55 16.94 26.31
C ALA A 106 -1.93 17.60 26.17
N TYR A 107 -2.63 17.75 27.29
CA TYR A 107 -3.95 18.39 27.31
C TYR A 107 -3.90 19.86 26.84
N ARG A 108 -2.92 20.64 27.29
CA ARG A 108 -2.69 22.03 26.85
C ARG A 108 -2.25 22.14 25.39
N ALA A 109 -1.65 21.10 24.84
CA ALA A 109 -1.34 21.00 23.41
C ALA A 109 -2.57 20.61 22.57
N HIS A 110 -3.78 20.59 23.16
CA HIS A 110 -5.04 20.19 22.54
C HIS A 110 -5.07 18.75 22.04
N ILE A 111 -4.23 17.88 22.61
CA ILE A 111 -4.30 16.43 22.36
C ILE A 111 -5.21 15.84 23.43
N PRO A 112 -6.33 15.18 23.06
CA PRO A 112 -7.18 14.48 23.99
C PRO A 112 -6.41 13.43 24.79
N VAL A 113 -6.62 13.40 26.11
CA VAL A 113 -5.98 12.45 27.02
C VAL A 113 -7.05 11.61 27.72
N ILE A 114 -6.97 10.29 27.58
CA ILE A 114 -7.75 9.31 28.34
C ILE A 114 -6.86 8.74 29.42
N LEU A 115 -7.22 8.93 30.70
CA LEU A 115 -6.62 8.20 31.80
C LEU A 115 -7.24 6.81 31.88
N PHE A 116 -6.41 5.81 32.01
CA PHE A 116 -6.84 4.43 32.03
C PHE A 116 -6.28 3.72 33.29
N ASP A 117 -7.14 2.93 33.98
CA ASP A 117 -6.80 2.17 35.18
C ASP A 117 -6.34 3.03 36.36
N ARG A 118 -5.38 3.91 36.19
CA ARG A 118 -4.79 4.74 37.25
C ARG A 118 -5.17 6.21 37.13
N LYS A 119 -5.19 6.93 38.25
CA LYS A 119 -5.58 8.33 38.35
C LYS A 119 -4.37 9.22 38.61
N VAL A 120 -4.52 10.53 38.33
CA VAL A 120 -3.56 11.59 38.59
C VAL A 120 -4.19 12.70 39.44
N LYS A 121 -3.36 13.61 39.98
CA LYS A 121 -3.84 14.76 40.81
C LYS A 121 -4.07 16.02 39.96
N THR A 122 -4.77 15.89 38.85
CA THR A 122 -5.15 17.01 37.99
C THR A 122 -6.50 16.77 37.36
N THR A 123 -7.17 17.84 36.93
CA THR A 123 -8.39 17.77 36.14
C THR A 123 -8.18 18.01 34.65
N TYR A 124 -6.90 18.25 34.23
CA TYR A 124 -6.49 18.50 32.86
C TYR A 124 -6.31 17.19 32.11
N TYR A 125 -7.40 16.48 31.88
CA TYR A 125 -7.53 15.33 31.01
C TYR A 125 -8.95 15.30 30.41
N THR A 126 -9.11 14.60 29.28
CA THR A 126 -10.36 14.57 28.53
C THR A 126 -11.38 13.62 29.16
N ALA A 127 -10.96 12.40 29.44
CA ALA A 127 -11.78 11.37 30.06
C ALA A 127 -10.94 10.39 30.89
N SER A 128 -11.60 9.65 31.78
CA SER A 128 -11.00 8.53 32.50
C SER A 128 -11.85 7.26 32.33
N ILE A 129 -11.20 6.10 32.35
CA ILE A 129 -11.87 4.79 32.31
C ILE A 129 -11.08 3.78 33.15
N GLY A 130 -11.77 3.03 34.02
CA GLY A 130 -11.10 2.02 34.86
C GLY A 130 -12.10 1.35 35.81
N GLY A 131 -11.62 0.34 36.53
CA GLY A 131 -12.40 -0.34 37.56
C GLY A 131 -12.61 0.51 38.83
N ASP A 132 -13.61 0.17 39.60
CA ASP A 132 -13.81 0.74 40.93
C ASP A 132 -12.89 0.07 41.95
N ASN A 133 -11.72 0.66 42.17
CA ASN A 133 -10.75 0.13 43.13
C ASN A 133 -11.20 0.19 44.57
N VAL A 134 -12.04 1.17 44.93
CA VAL A 134 -12.61 1.24 46.30
C VAL A 134 -13.57 0.10 46.53
N GLU A 135 -14.47 -0.15 45.56
CA GLU A 135 -15.42 -1.26 45.66
C GLU A 135 -14.72 -2.61 45.58
N ALA A 136 -13.65 -2.76 44.76
CA ALA A 136 -12.83 -3.97 44.75
C ALA A 136 -12.26 -4.29 46.15
N GLY A 137 -11.71 -3.30 46.85
CA GLY A 137 -11.25 -3.44 48.23
C GLY A 137 -12.39 -3.81 49.21
N ARG A 138 -13.57 -3.17 49.07
CA ARG A 138 -14.74 -3.49 49.88
C ARG A 138 -15.23 -4.92 49.65
N GLU A 139 -15.33 -5.37 48.42
CA GLU A 139 -15.80 -6.73 48.09
C GLU A 139 -14.87 -7.80 48.65
N VAL A 140 -13.56 -7.63 48.52
CA VAL A 140 -12.56 -8.54 49.10
C VAL A 140 -12.69 -8.54 50.63
N ALA A 141 -12.86 -7.36 51.24
CA ALA A 141 -13.02 -7.25 52.69
C ALA A 141 -14.30 -7.95 53.19
N ARG A 142 -15.46 -7.75 52.54
CA ARG A 142 -16.70 -8.43 52.86
C ARG A 142 -16.58 -9.95 52.75
N PHE A 143 -15.93 -10.40 51.67
CA PHE A 143 -15.71 -11.82 51.43
C PHE A 143 -14.87 -12.45 52.55
N LEU A 144 -13.67 -11.87 52.84
CA LEU A 144 -12.82 -12.36 53.90
C LEU A 144 -13.44 -12.31 55.28
N ALA A 145 -14.11 -11.17 55.63
CA ALA A 145 -14.78 -11.02 56.90
C ALA A 145 -15.88 -12.06 57.10
N SER A 146 -16.67 -12.33 56.06
CA SER A 146 -17.71 -13.34 56.07
C SER A 146 -17.16 -14.76 56.22
N LYS A 147 -16.08 -15.11 55.51
CA LYS A 147 -15.49 -16.45 55.55
C LYS A 147 -14.71 -16.73 56.83
N LEU A 148 -14.23 -15.67 57.50
CA LEU A 148 -13.51 -15.74 58.79
C LEU A 148 -14.43 -15.53 60.00
N ASP A 149 -15.74 -15.47 59.79
CA ASP A 149 -16.71 -15.20 60.87
C ASP A 149 -16.36 -13.93 61.69
N GLY A 150 -15.75 -12.94 61.05
CA GLY A 150 -15.39 -11.66 61.67
C GLY A 150 -14.18 -11.72 62.63
N LYS A 151 -13.38 -12.76 62.63
CA LYS A 151 -12.24 -12.93 63.54
C LYS A 151 -11.04 -13.47 62.82
N GLY A 152 -9.81 -13.15 63.30
CA GLY A 152 -8.56 -13.68 62.78
C GLY A 152 -7.57 -12.61 62.35
N THR A 153 -6.55 -12.99 61.64
CA THR A 153 -5.50 -12.11 61.11
C THR A 153 -5.50 -12.18 59.60
N VAL A 154 -5.63 -11.01 58.95
CA VAL A 154 -5.51 -10.87 57.48
C VAL A 154 -4.24 -10.12 57.14
N VAL A 155 -3.41 -10.72 56.29
CA VAL A 155 -2.23 -10.07 55.71
C VAL A 155 -2.62 -9.40 54.41
N GLU A 156 -2.56 -8.07 54.36
CA GLU A 156 -2.77 -7.26 53.19
C GLU A 156 -1.45 -7.03 52.47
N ILE A 157 -1.31 -7.57 51.25
CA ILE A 157 -0.10 -7.40 50.41
C ILE A 157 -0.37 -6.36 49.35
N THR A 158 0.19 -5.16 49.53
CA THR A 158 -0.08 -4.01 48.67
C THR A 158 0.95 -3.92 47.50
N GLY A 159 0.59 -3.11 46.50
CA GLY A 159 1.50 -2.70 45.43
C GLY A 159 2.32 -1.46 45.78
N LEU A 160 2.67 -0.64 44.78
CA LEU A 160 3.42 0.63 44.94
C LEU A 160 2.58 1.63 45.75
N LYS A 161 3.10 2.13 46.84
CA LYS A 161 2.46 2.98 47.82
C LYS A 161 1.73 4.20 47.22
N ASP A 162 2.34 4.86 46.21
CA ASP A 162 1.78 6.07 45.60
C ASP A 162 0.90 5.79 44.35
N ALA A 163 0.64 4.53 44.03
CA ALA A 163 -0.26 4.18 42.95
C ALA A 163 -1.74 4.29 43.39
N SER A 164 -2.56 4.97 42.58
CA SER A 164 -3.98 5.19 42.91
C SER A 164 -4.77 3.90 43.19
N PRO A 165 -4.55 2.75 42.49
CA PRO A 165 -5.22 1.50 42.82
C PRO A 165 -4.90 1.01 44.25
N VAL A 166 -3.65 1.16 44.69
CA VAL A 166 -3.25 0.77 46.05
C VAL A 166 -3.98 1.60 47.11
N ILE A 167 -3.96 2.92 46.95
CA ILE A 167 -4.61 3.85 47.86
C ILE A 167 -6.12 3.57 47.95
N GLU A 168 -6.76 3.33 46.79
CA GLU A 168 -8.20 3.11 46.72
C GLU A 168 -8.60 1.72 47.23
N ARG A 169 -7.88 0.63 46.87
CA ARG A 169 -8.13 -0.74 47.39
C ARG A 169 -7.93 -0.79 48.89
N HIS A 170 -6.83 -0.23 49.39
CA HIS A 170 -6.56 -0.13 50.84
C HIS A 170 -7.70 0.62 51.56
N ARG A 171 -8.11 1.79 51.04
CA ARG A 171 -9.22 2.55 51.61
C ARG A 171 -10.50 1.72 51.70
N GLY A 172 -10.93 1.12 50.58
CA GLY A 172 -12.14 0.32 50.51
C GLY A 172 -12.09 -0.90 51.44
N PHE A 173 -10.96 -1.58 51.51
CA PHE A 173 -10.71 -2.71 52.38
C PHE A 173 -10.86 -2.32 53.87
N HIS A 174 -10.16 -1.26 54.28
CA HIS A 174 -10.18 -0.81 55.67
C HIS A 174 -11.52 -0.13 56.09
N GLU A 175 -12.27 0.47 55.14
CA GLU A 175 -13.63 0.96 55.41
C GLU A 175 -14.56 -0.17 55.91
N VAL A 176 -14.45 -1.37 55.33
CA VAL A 176 -15.24 -2.53 55.74
C VAL A 176 -14.67 -3.16 56.99
N MET A 177 -13.34 -3.36 57.08
CA MET A 177 -12.67 -4.01 58.20
C MET A 177 -12.91 -3.30 59.56
N LYS A 178 -13.15 -1.98 59.54
CA LYS A 178 -13.55 -1.22 60.74
C LYS A 178 -14.77 -1.78 61.43
N ASN A 179 -15.67 -2.45 60.71
CA ASN A 179 -16.87 -3.07 61.26
C ASN A 179 -16.61 -4.47 61.85
N TYR A 180 -15.37 -4.99 61.73
CA TYR A 180 -14.97 -6.30 62.19
C TYR A 180 -13.75 -6.20 63.09
N PRO A 181 -13.91 -5.67 64.34
CA PRO A 181 -12.79 -5.43 65.26
C PRO A 181 -12.06 -6.74 65.70
N GLY A 182 -12.68 -7.89 65.48
CA GLY A 182 -12.05 -9.19 65.70
C GLY A 182 -11.05 -9.62 64.65
N ILE A 183 -10.96 -8.85 63.50
CA ILE A 183 -9.99 -9.08 62.46
C ILE A 183 -8.83 -8.11 62.62
N LYS A 184 -7.62 -8.64 62.81
CA LYS A 184 -6.37 -7.88 62.78
C LYS A 184 -5.86 -7.82 61.34
N VAL A 185 -5.53 -6.63 60.84
CA VAL A 185 -4.91 -6.45 59.50
C VAL A 185 -3.44 -6.11 59.66
N VAL A 186 -2.60 -6.78 58.88
CA VAL A 186 -1.14 -6.54 58.79
C VAL A 186 -0.81 -6.22 57.34
N THR A 187 -0.28 -5.03 57.07
CA THR A 187 0.01 -4.56 55.68
C THR A 187 1.48 -4.76 55.34
N LEU A 188 1.76 -5.38 54.17
CA LEU A 188 3.07 -5.63 53.61
C LEU A 188 3.15 -5.03 52.19
N GLU A 189 4.24 -4.27 51.85
CA GLU A 189 4.36 -3.58 50.58
C GLU A 189 5.27 -4.37 49.62
N SER A 190 4.70 -5.00 48.59
CA SER A 190 5.40 -5.86 47.63
C SER A 190 5.81 -5.15 46.33
N ASN A 191 5.40 -3.93 46.12
CA ASN A 191 5.67 -3.16 44.88
C ASN A 191 5.21 -3.89 43.58
N TRP A 192 4.11 -4.65 43.63
CA TRP A 192 3.59 -5.49 42.55
C TRP A 192 4.48 -6.67 42.13
N LYS A 193 5.52 -7.02 42.94
CA LYS A 193 6.47 -8.08 42.62
C LYS A 193 6.15 -9.36 43.40
N LEU A 194 6.02 -10.48 42.69
CA LEU A 194 5.73 -11.79 43.25
C LEU A 194 6.81 -12.19 44.24
N GLU A 195 8.08 -12.11 43.85
CA GLU A 195 9.21 -12.52 44.68
C GLU A 195 9.31 -11.68 45.95
N ARG A 196 8.96 -10.38 45.85
CA ARG A 196 8.94 -9.49 47.01
C ARG A 196 7.79 -9.85 47.96
N ALA A 197 6.60 -10.16 47.39
CA ALA A 197 5.49 -10.64 48.21
C ALA A 197 5.81 -11.94 48.97
N GLN A 198 6.44 -12.90 48.30
CA GLN A 198 6.88 -14.15 48.88
C GLN A 198 7.91 -13.91 49.99
N GLU A 199 8.92 -13.10 49.76
CA GLU A 199 9.95 -12.77 50.76
C GLU A 199 9.33 -12.03 51.97
N LEU A 200 8.45 -11.10 51.78
CA LEU A 200 7.75 -10.38 52.85
C LEU A 200 6.87 -11.33 53.71
N MET A 201 6.15 -12.24 53.04
CA MET A 201 5.36 -13.26 53.73
C MET A 201 6.24 -14.20 54.51
N LYS A 202 7.39 -14.63 53.96
CA LYS A 202 8.41 -15.43 54.66
C LYS A 202 8.90 -14.71 55.91
N GLN A 203 9.34 -13.46 55.80
CA GLN A 203 9.81 -12.66 56.94
C GLN A 203 8.73 -12.48 58.01
N TYR A 204 7.49 -12.22 57.61
CA TYR A 204 6.37 -12.12 58.54
C TYR A 204 6.16 -13.40 59.32
N LEU A 205 6.13 -14.55 58.64
CA LEU A 205 5.94 -15.86 59.28
C LEU A 205 7.13 -16.29 60.13
N ASP A 206 8.39 -16.01 59.69
CA ASP A 206 9.62 -16.29 60.45
C ASP A 206 9.69 -15.53 61.78
N ASN A 207 9.09 -14.33 61.80
CA ASN A 207 8.97 -13.51 63.03
C ASN A 207 7.77 -13.89 63.92
N GLY A 208 7.22 -15.09 63.72
CA GLY A 208 6.08 -15.57 64.52
C GLY A 208 4.72 -15.00 64.13
N GLY A 209 4.63 -14.39 62.93
CA GLY A 209 3.34 -13.93 62.39
C GLY A 209 2.43 -15.11 62.07
N HIS A 210 1.12 -14.87 62.13
CA HIS A 210 0.06 -15.81 61.75
C HIS A 210 -0.90 -15.14 60.83
N ALA A 211 -1.46 -15.85 59.81
CA ALA A 211 -2.44 -15.37 58.91
C ALA A 211 -3.57 -16.38 58.69
N ASP A 212 -4.80 -16.00 58.93
CA ASP A 212 -6.02 -16.74 58.59
C ASP A 212 -6.50 -16.40 57.19
N GLY A 213 -6.17 -15.18 56.72
CA GLY A 213 -6.44 -14.74 55.39
C GLY A 213 -5.35 -13.88 54.79
N VAL A 214 -5.30 -13.83 53.47
CA VAL A 214 -4.41 -12.96 52.69
C VAL A 214 -5.22 -12.20 51.66
N PHE A 215 -5.01 -10.88 51.59
CA PHE A 215 -5.52 -10.01 50.57
C PHE A 215 -4.35 -9.50 49.70
N GLY A 216 -4.16 -10.02 48.49
CA GLY A 216 -3.24 -9.46 47.53
C GLY A 216 -3.91 -8.36 46.70
N HIS A 217 -3.32 -7.15 46.69
CA HIS A 217 -3.78 -6.09 45.80
C HIS A 217 -3.62 -6.41 44.31
N SER A 218 -2.89 -7.49 43.99
CA SER A 218 -2.84 -8.15 42.68
C SER A 218 -2.78 -9.66 42.91
N ASP A 219 -3.09 -10.44 41.86
CA ASP A 219 -2.90 -11.89 41.91
C ASP A 219 -1.42 -12.25 42.15
N LEU A 220 -0.45 -11.47 41.58
CA LEU A 220 0.97 -11.67 41.83
C LEU A 220 1.34 -11.59 43.34
N GLY A 221 0.77 -10.60 44.03
CA GLY A 221 0.96 -10.48 45.49
C GLY A 221 0.37 -11.66 46.25
N ALA A 222 -0.83 -12.09 45.89
CA ALA A 222 -1.52 -13.24 46.45
C ALA A 222 -0.77 -14.56 46.16
N ILE A 223 -0.22 -14.73 44.95
CA ILE A 223 0.61 -15.87 44.54
C ILE A 223 1.88 -15.94 45.38
N GLY A 224 2.59 -14.82 45.57
CA GLY A 224 3.78 -14.79 46.41
C GLY A 224 3.50 -15.31 47.86
N ALA A 225 2.38 -14.87 48.43
CA ALA A 225 1.96 -15.38 49.75
C ALA A 225 1.59 -16.87 49.71
N PHE A 226 0.85 -17.31 48.70
CA PHE A 226 0.51 -18.73 48.51
C PHE A 226 1.75 -19.63 48.41
N LEU A 227 2.75 -19.28 47.59
CA LEU A 227 3.96 -20.06 47.42
C LEU A 227 4.74 -20.22 48.73
N GLU A 228 4.78 -19.21 49.57
CA GLU A 228 5.41 -19.32 50.87
C GLU A 228 4.57 -20.18 51.88
N ALA A 229 3.24 -20.04 51.84
CA ALA A 229 2.35 -20.86 52.62
C ALA A 229 2.43 -22.35 52.22
N GLU A 230 2.45 -22.64 50.90
CA GLU A 230 2.59 -23.99 50.37
C GLU A 230 3.94 -24.60 50.74
N ARG A 231 5.06 -23.85 50.65
CA ARG A 231 6.38 -24.27 51.09
C ARG A 231 6.42 -24.71 52.56
N ARG A 232 5.56 -24.13 53.38
CA ARG A 232 5.42 -24.46 54.83
C ARG A 232 4.36 -25.50 55.11
N GLY A 233 3.57 -25.91 54.13
CA GLY A 233 2.43 -26.83 54.32
C GLY A 233 1.26 -26.23 55.12
N ILE A 234 1.07 -24.90 55.07
CA ILE A 234 0.02 -24.18 55.78
C ILE A 234 -0.96 -23.47 54.79
N ASP A 235 -0.83 -23.70 53.51
CA ASP A 235 -1.65 -23.09 52.46
C ASP A 235 -3.16 -23.38 52.64
N LYS A 236 -3.52 -24.57 53.12
CA LYS A 236 -4.90 -24.97 53.38
C LYS A 236 -5.51 -24.31 54.62
N GLN A 237 -4.73 -23.63 55.42
CA GLN A 237 -5.15 -22.94 56.65
C GLN A 237 -5.42 -21.47 56.38
N MET A 238 -5.20 -20.97 55.15
CA MET A 238 -5.33 -19.57 54.80
C MET A 238 -6.34 -19.37 53.68
N LEU A 239 -7.18 -18.34 53.82
CA LEU A 239 -8.06 -17.85 52.74
C LEU A 239 -7.33 -16.81 51.91
N ILE A 240 -6.86 -17.20 50.75
CA ILE A 240 -6.10 -16.29 49.88
C ILE A 240 -7.02 -15.69 48.84
N VAL A 241 -7.02 -14.35 48.73
CA VAL A 241 -7.81 -13.57 47.74
C VAL A 241 -6.90 -12.62 47.04
N GLY A 242 -6.97 -12.64 45.70
CA GLY A 242 -6.25 -11.72 44.80
C GLY A 242 -7.15 -10.70 44.11
N ILE A 243 -6.54 -9.84 43.34
CA ILE A 243 -7.18 -8.96 42.35
C ILE A 243 -6.39 -9.08 41.06
N ASP A 244 -7.02 -9.16 39.97
CA ASP A 244 -6.81 -9.16 38.54
C ASP A 244 -7.79 -10.14 37.91
N GLY A 245 -7.94 -11.35 38.50
CA GLY A 245 -8.92 -12.35 38.08
C GLY A 245 -8.78 -12.75 36.64
N LEU A 246 -7.52 -12.87 36.17
CA LEU A 246 -7.23 -13.34 34.82
C LEU A 246 -7.46 -14.84 34.72
N PRO A 247 -8.05 -15.34 33.63
CA PRO A 247 -8.39 -16.74 33.45
C PRO A 247 -7.30 -17.60 32.79
N GLY A 248 -6.10 -17.07 32.60
CA GLY A 248 -4.95 -17.81 32.03
C GLY A 248 -4.45 -18.93 32.95
N GLU A 249 -3.66 -19.86 32.42
CA GLU A 249 -3.00 -20.90 33.19
C GLU A 249 -2.12 -20.28 34.28
N TRP A 250 -2.27 -20.75 35.54
CA TRP A 250 -1.60 -20.23 36.74
C TRP A 250 -2.00 -18.80 37.16
N GLU A 251 -2.93 -18.15 36.45
CA GLU A 251 -3.50 -16.85 36.82
C GLU A 251 -4.63 -16.99 37.86
N GLY A 252 -5.16 -15.87 38.34
CA GLY A 252 -6.08 -15.81 39.46
C GLY A 252 -7.30 -16.75 39.39
N VAL A 253 -7.98 -16.82 38.24
CA VAL A 253 -9.13 -17.71 38.03
C VAL A 253 -8.73 -19.18 38.05
N ASP A 254 -7.61 -19.56 37.43
CA ASP A 254 -7.12 -20.94 37.47
C ASP A 254 -6.74 -21.35 38.89
N ARG A 255 -6.16 -20.45 39.67
CA ARG A 255 -5.85 -20.70 41.09
C ARG A 255 -7.09 -20.87 41.95
N VAL A 256 -8.17 -20.14 41.67
CA VAL A 256 -9.47 -20.38 42.32
C VAL A 256 -9.97 -21.79 41.95
N LYS A 257 -9.94 -22.16 40.68
CA LYS A 257 -10.36 -23.47 40.19
C LYS A 257 -9.57 -24.61 40.83
N ARG A 258 -8.27 -24.44 41.05
CA ARG A 258 -7.37 -25.42 41.72
C ARG A 258 -7.53 -25.42 43.26
N GLY A 259 -8.34 -24.57 43.82
CA GLY A 259 -8.53 -24.41 45.28
C GLY A 259 -7.31 -23.84 45.97
N GLN A 260 -6.43 -23.14 45.25
CA GLN A 260 -5.27 -22.42 45.79
C GLN A 260 -5.70 -21.02 46.31
N PHE A 261 -6.63 -20.39 45.63
CA PHE A 261 -7.25 -19.15 46.08
C PHE A 261 -8.70 -19.41 46.52
N ALA A 262 -9.15 -18.69 47.52
CA ALA A 262 -10.56 -18.65 47.90
C ALA A 262 -11.40 -17.82 46.92
N ALA A 263 -10.82 -16.74 46.37
CA ALA A 263 -11.41 -15.92 45.34
C ALA A 263 -10.34 -15.03 44.65
N SER A 264 -10.65 -14.50 43.49
CA SER A 264 -9.91 -13.38 42.87
C SER A 264 -10.90 -12.37 42.31
N TYR A 265 -10.71 -11.06 42.60
CA TYR A 265 -11.55 -10.03 42.02
C TYR A 265 -11.19 -9.79 40.56
N VAL A 266 -12.12 -10.03 39.65
CA VAL A 266 -11.93 -9.82 38.22
C VAL A 266 -11.82 -8.33 37.94
N TYR A 267 -10.60 -7.80 37.80
CA TYR A 267 -10.39 -6.39 37.50
C TYR A 267 -10.51 -6.14 36.00
N PRO A 268 -11.41 -5.24 35.55
CA PRO A 268 -11.78 -5.15 34.15
C PRO A 268 -10.65 -4.59 33.29
N THR A 269 -10.27 -5.30 32.23
CA THR A 269 -9.32 -4.87 31.19
C THR A 269 -10.02 -4.00 30.13
N GLN A 270 -11.02 -4.55 29.47
CA GLN A 270 -11.96 -3.92 28.53
C GLN A 270 -11.33 -2.90 27.57
N GLY A 271 -10.25 -3.28 26.88
CA GLY A 271 -9.58 -2.47 25.87
C GLY A 271 -10.50 -2.01 24.74
N GLU A 272 -11.54 -2.79 24.43
CA GLU A 272 -12.59 -2.40 23.48
C GLU A 272 -13.30 -1.11 23.92
N LYS A 273 -13.69 -1.00 25.18
CA LYS A 273 -14.34 0.23 25.71
C LYS A 273 -13.41 1.44 25.73
N ILE A 274 -12.10 1.21 25.89
CA ILE A 274 -11.10 2.29 25.76
C ILE A 274 -11.08 2.80 24.31
N MET A 275 -11.09 1.89 23.34
CA MET A 275 -11.16 2.26 21.93
C MET A 275 -12.45 2.97 21.57
N ASP A 276 -13.60 2.49 22.03
CA ASP A 276 -14.90 3.15 21.82
C ASP A 276 -14.89 4.58 22.37
N LEU A 277 -14.36 4.77 23.58
CA LEU A 277 -14.25 6.08 24.21
C LEU A 277 -13.30 7.00 23.39
N ALA A 278 -12.16 6.49 22.96
CA ALA A 278 -11.21 7.23 22.15
C ALA A 278 -11.85 7.67 20.81
N MET A 279 -12.53 6.77 20.14
CA MET A 279 -13.18 7.07 18.87
C MET A 279 -14.37 8.01 19.03
N ASN A 280 -15.14 7.90 20.10
CA ASN A 280 -16.20 8.87 20.38
C ASN A 280 -15.65 10.29 20.59
N ILE A 281 -14.55 10.43 21.33
CA ILE A 281 -13.87 11.71 21.53
C ILE A 281 -13.38 12.28 20.18
N LEU A 282 -12.67 11.48 19.38
CA LEU A 282 -12.09 11.90 18.10
C LEU A 282 -13.16 12.24 17.05
N GLN A 283 -14.31 11.58 17.10
CA GLN A 283 -15.46 11.83 16.21
C GLN A 283 -16.39 12.93 16.71
N GLY A 284 -16.10 13.56 17.85
CA GLY A 284 -16.98 14.57 18.46
C GLY A 284 -18.34 14.03 18.95
N LYS A 285 -18.44 12.72 19.19
CA LYS A 285 -19.63 12.09 19.74
C LYS A 285 -19.73 12.30 21.25
N PRO A 286 -20.93 12.23 21.83
CA PRO A 286 -21.12 12.33 23.29
C PRO A 286 -20.33 11.25 24.06
N TYR A 287 -19.66 11.63 25.13
CA TYR A 287 -18.96 10.73 26.04
C TYR A 287 -19.08 11.22 27.50
N LYS A 288 -18.85 10.31 28.45
CA LYS A 288 -18.75 10.67 29.87
C LYS A 288 -17.28 10.97 30.20
N LYS A 289 -17.05 11.97 31.08
CA LYS A 289 -15.68 12.26 31.54
C LYS A 289 -15.13 11.11 32.39
N ASP A 290 -15.92 10.56 33.30
CA ASP A 290 -15.53 9.46 34.20
C ASP A 290 -16.35 8.21 33.90
N ASN A 291 -15.64 7.14 33.49
CA ASN A 291 -16.23 5.86 33.09
C ASN A 291 -15.74 4.78 34.05
N VAL A 292 -16.60 4.47 35.03
CA VAL A 292 -16.33 3.43 36.03
C VAL A 292 -16.90 2.10 35.57
N MET A 293 -16.06 1.08 35.48
CA MET A 293 -16.46 -0.27 35.11
C MET A 293 -16.71 -1.10 36.38
N LYS A 294 -17.83 -1.78 36.41
CA LYS A 294 -18.19 -2.71 37.48
C LYS A 294 -17.60 -4.09 37.22
N SER A 295 -17.32 -4.82 38.31
CA SER A 295 -16.88 -6.20 38.26
C SER A 295 -17.31 -7.00 39.49
N PHE A 296 -16.74 -8.17 39.69
CA PHE A 296 -17.18 -9.14 40.69
C PHE A 296 -16.00 -10.07 41.08
N LEU A 297 -16.22 -10.86 42.12
CA LEU A 297 -15.30 -11.91 42.58
C LEU A 297 -15.49 -13.17 41.73
N ALA A 298 -14.36 -13.69 41.18
CA ALA A 298 -14.26 -15.07 40.74
C ALA A 298 -14.14 -15.95 42.01
N THR A 299 -15.07 -16.90 42.14
CA THR A 299 -15.13 -17.87 43.22
C THR A 299 -15.22 -19.28 42.66
N PRO A 300 -15.07 -20.35 43.44
CA PRO A 300 -15.23 -21.71 42.93
C PRO A 300 -16.57 -21.95 42.20
N GLU A 301 -17.61 -21.23 42.54
CA GLU A 301 -18.94 -21.39 41.98
C GLU A 301 -19.08 -20.81 40.57
N ASN A 302 -18.25 -19.85 40.19
CA ASN A 302 -18.31 -19.16 38.86
C ASN A 302 -17.05 -19.19 38.01
N CYS A 303 -15.94 -19.67 38.54
CA CYS A 303 -14.63 -19.64 37.84
C CYS A 303 -14.64 -20.42 36.53
N ASP A 304 -15.38 -21.51 36.39
CA ASP A 304 -15.48 -22.28 35.16
C ASP A 304 -16.17 -21.49 34.04
N VAL A 305 -17.22 -20.74 34.37
CA VAL A 305 -17.93 -19.90 33.38
C VAL A 305 -17.00 -18.79 32.88
N ILE A 306 -16.23 -18.17 33.80
CA ILE A 306 -15.28 -17.11 33.46
C ILE A 306 -14.18 -17.69 32.55
N ALA A 307 -13.63 -18.87 32.86
CA ALA A 307 -12.62 -19.53 32.04
C ALA A 307 -13.12 -19.87 30.63
N LEU A 308 -14.35 -20.38 30.52
CA LEU A 308 -14.97 -20.69 29.21
C LEU A 308 -15.17 -19.44 28.35
N GLN A 309 -15.66 -18.35 28.92
CA GLN A 309 -15.83 -17.07 28.19
C GLN A 309 -14.48 -16.53 27.68
N TYR A 310 -13.43 -16.74 28.42
CA TYR A 310 -12.09 -16.32 28.02
C TYR A 310 -11.53 -17.18 26.90
N GLN A 311 -11.68 -18.50 26.96
CA GLN A 311 -11.25 -19.39 25.87
C GLN A 311 -11.91 -19.04 24.55
N ASP A 312 -13.22 -18.74 24.56
CA ASP A 312 -13.92 -18.29 23.35
C ASP A 312 -13.35 -16.98 22.80
N LEU A 313 -12.98 -16.06 23.69
CA LEU A 313 -12.33 -14.81 23.31
C LEU A 313 -10.93 -15.05 22.73
N GLU A 314 -10.10 -15.90 23.34
CA GLU A 314 -8.77 -16.22 22.83
C GLU A 314 -8.82 -16.87 21.43
N VAL A 315 -9.77 -17.77 21.21
CA VAL A 315 -9.98 -18.39 19.87
C VAL A 315 -10.36 -17.33 18.85
N LYS A 316 -11.26 -16.42 19.21
CA LYS A 316 -11.64 -15.28 18.34
C LYS A 316 -10.46 -14.38 18.04
N MET A 317 -9.62 -14.08 19.04
CA MET A 317 -8.40 -13.29 18.88
C MET A 317 -7.44 -13.94 17.89
N LYS A 318 -7.11 -15.21 18.10
CA LYS A 318 -6.22 -15.96 17.21
C LYS A 318 -6.72 -16.02 15.76
N ASN A 319 -8.01 -16.19 15.58
CA ASN A 319 -8.62 -16.19 14.24
C ASN A 319 -8.52 -14.80 13.57
N LEU A 320 -8.71 -13.73 14.33
CA LEU A 320 -8.59 -12.36 13.82
C LEU A 320 -7.14 -12.01 13.46
N ASP A 321 -6.16 -12.41 14.26
CA ASP A 321 -4.74 -12.24 13.93
C ASP A 321 -4.39 -12.95 12.61
N GLN A 322 -4.84 -14.20 12.41
CA GLN A 322 -4.65 -14.93 11.15
C GLN A 322 -5.31 -14.23 9.96
N ILE A 323 -6.51 -13.67 10.16
CA ILE A 323 -7.21 -12.90 9.11
C ILE A 323 -6.44 -11.61 8.81
N SER A 324 -5.93 -10.93 9.84
CA SER A 324 -5.14 -9.72 9.68
C SER A 324 -3.86 -9.97 8.88
N ASP A 325 -3.08 -10.99 9.24
CA ASP A 325 -1.86 -11.39 8.54
C ASP A 325 -2.16 -11.74 7.07
N SER A 326 -3.31 -12.37 6.83
CA SER A 326 -3.77 -12.68 5.48
C SER A 326 -4.13 -11.42 4.69
N LEU A 327 -4.80 -10.45 5.31
CA LEU A 327 -5.16 -9.18 4.69
C LEU A 327 -3.93 -8.32 4.39
N ASP A 328 -2.94 -8.30 5.27
CA ASP A 328 -1.68 -7.57 5.07
C ASP A 328 -0.89 -8.16 3.90
N SER A 329 -0.79 -9.49 3.81
CA SER A 329 -0.19 -10.15 2.66
C SER A 329 -0.96 -9.90 1.35
N TYR A 330 -2.30 -9.88 1.39
CA TYR A 330 -3.13 -9.50 0.23
C TYR A 330 -2.90 -8.03 -0.18
N SER A 331 -2.74 -7.14 0.77
CA SER A 331 -2.49 -5.72 0.51
C SER A 331 -1.13 -5.49 -0.15
N GLU A 332 -0.09 -6.21 0.28
CA GLU A 332 1.24 -6.20 -0.35
C GLU A 332 1.19 -6.73 -1.80
N VAL A 333 0.54 -7.89 -2.01
CA VAL A 333 0.37 -8.46 -3.36
C VAL A 333 -0.41 -7.50 -4.27
N SER A 334 -1.49 -6.90 -3.77
CA SER A 334 -2.27 -5.89 -4.50
C SER A 334 -1.44 -4.66 -4.86
N SER A 335 -0.57 -4.20 -3.97
CA SER A 335 0.35 -3.09 -4.22
C SER A 335 1.36 -3.43 -5.32
N ILE A 336 1.97 -4.61 -5.27
CA ILE A 336 2.90 -5.11 -6.29
C ILE A 336 2.19 -5.22 -7.65
N GLN A 337 0.97 -5.75 -7.69
CA GLN A 337 0.17 -5.85 -8.93
C GLN A 337 -0.13 -4.48 -9.54
N LYS A 338 -0.48 -3.48 -8.72
CA LYS A 338 -0.69 -2.10 -9.18
C LYS A 338 0.59 -1.51 -9.79
N TRP A 339 1.75 -1.72 -9.15
CA TRP A 339 3.03 -1.26 -9.68
C TRP A 339 3.41 -1.98 -10.98
N MET A 340 3.17 -3.29 -11.08
CA MET A 340 3.41 -4.04 -12.33
C MET A 340 2.52 -3.52 -13.47
N LEU A 341 1.26 -3.19 -13.19
CA LEU A 341 0.36 -2.59 -14.19
C LEU A 341 0.87 -1.22 -14.66
N VAL A 342 1.33 -0.37 -13.75
CA VAL A 342 1.92 0.94 -14.10
C VAL A 342 3.15 0.77 -14.99
N VAL A 343 4.05 -0.15 -14.64
CA VAL A 343 5.25 -0.45 -15.45
C VAL A 343 4.87 -0.97 -16.84
N ALA A 344 3.89 -1.87 -16.94
CA ALA A 344 3.41 -2.37 -18.22
C ALA A 344 2.84 -1.25 -19.10
N ILE A 345 2.05 -0.34 -18.54
CA ILE A 345 1.52 0.82 -19.27
C ILE A 345 2.65 1.71 -19.77
N VAL A 346 3.66 1.98 -18.95
CA VAL A 346 4.84 2.79 -19.35
C VAL A 346 5.59 2.13 -20.51
N ILE A 347 5.79 0.82 -20.45
CA ILE A 347 6.45 0.06 -21.53
C ILE A 347 5.66 0.18 -22.85
N VAL A 348 4.33 0.02 -22.81
CA VAL A 348 3.47 0.18 -23.98
C VAL A 348 3.56 1.59 -24.56
N LEU A 349 3.56 2.62 -23.72
CA LEU A 349 3.70 4.01 -24.16
C LEU A 349 5.05 4.26 -24.84
N VAL A 350 6.14 3.74 -24.26
CA VAL A 350 7.48 3.83 -24.85
C VAL A 350 7.53 3.13 -26.22
N LEU A 351 6.96 1.94 -26.34
CA LEU A 351 6.86 1.22 -27.60
C LEU A 351 6.08 2.00 -28.67
N LEU A 352 4.96 2.61 -28.29
CA LEU A 352 4.17 3.46 -29.21
C LEU A 352 4.98 4.68 -29.68
N ILE A 353 5.75 5.31 -28.81
CA ILE A 353 6.63 6.43 -29.16
C ILE A 353 7.71 5.96 -30.14
N VAL A 354 8.32 4.82 -29.90
CA VAL A 354 9.35 4.24 -30.79
C VAL A 354 8.76 3.91 -32.17
N ILE A 355 7.60 3.26 -32.22
CA ILE A 355 6.88 2.96 -33.46
C ILE A 355 6.56 4.23 -34.22
N PHE A 356 6.05 5.27 -33.53
CA PHE A 356 5.76 6.57 -34.14
C PHE A 356 7.02 7.24 -34.69
N TYR A 357 8.15 7.16 -33.98
CA TYR A 357 9.43 7.69 -34.43
C TYR A 357 9.91 6.96 -35.70
N ILE A 358 9.87 5.64 -35.71
CA ILE A 358 10.24 4.80 -36.88
C ILE A 358 9.33 5.17 -38.07
N TYR A 359 8.03 5.28 -37.86
CA TYR A 359 7.09 5.68 -38.91
C TYR A 359 7.43 7.07 -39.47
N LYS A 360 7.74 8.05 -38.61
CA LYS A 360 8.13 9.41 -39.02
C LYS A 360 9.43 9.41 -39.85
N VAL A 361 10.42 8.64 -39.43
CA VAL A 361 11.71 8.49 -40.18
C VAL A 361 11.45 7.84 -41.54
N TYR A 362 10.67 6.78 -41.59
CA TYR A 362 10.29 6.10 -42.83
C TYR A 362 9.54 7.04 -43.78
N ARG A 363 8.55 7.78 -43.32
CA ARG A 363 7.80 8.79 -44.10
C ARG A 363 8.75 9.86 -44.67
N LYS A 364 9.72 10.34 -43.88
CA LYS A 364 10.69 11.35 -44.33
C LYS A 364 11.64 10.79 -45.41
N LYS A 365 12.06 9.51 -45.28
CA LYS A 365 12.88 8.81 -46.28
C LYS A 365 12.10 8.66 -47.59
N LEU A 366 10.85 8.26 -47.55
CA LEU A 366 9.98 8.11 -48.72
C LEU A 366 9.73 9.44 -49.42
N GLN A 367 9.53 10.54 -48.69
CA GLN A 367 9.38 11.87 -49.25
C GLN A 367 10.66 12.34 -50.01
N LYS A 368 11.84 12.08 -49.41
CA LYS A 368 13.13 12.38 -50.08
C LYS A 368 13.29 11.59 -51.38
N GLN A 369 12.92 10.30 -51.40
CA GLN A 369 12.98 9.49 -52.61
C GLN A 369 12.03 9.99 -53.71
N LYS A 370 10.80 10.41 -53.32
CA LYS A 370 9.83 11.00 -54.28
C LYS A 370 10.30 12.34 -54.84
N ALA A 371 10.93 13.19 -54.01
CA ALA A 371 11.51 14.46 -54.46
C ALA A 371 12.69 14.25 -55.40
N ALA A 372 13.57 13.29 -55.12
CA ALA A 372 14.69 12.93 -56.01
C ALA A 372 14.20 12.41 -57.37
N ALA A 373 13.14 11.58 -57.37
CA ALA A 373 12.54 11.10 -58.63
C ALA A 373 11.94 12.22 -59.48
N ARG A 374 11.29 13.23 -58.84
CA ARG A 374 10.78 14.43 -59.54
C ARG A 374 11.92 15.27 -60.15
N GLY A 375 12.94 15.59 -59.37
CA GLY A 375 14.11 16.36 -59.85
C GLY A 375 14.86 15.67 -61.01
N PHE A 376 14.87 14.32 -61.02
CA PHE A 376 15.46 13.56 -62.10
C PHE A 376 14.70 13.70 -63.44
N ILE A 377 13.38 13.95 -63.39
CA ILE A 377 12.52 14.12 -64.57
C ILE A 377 12.54 15.56 -65.08
N GLU A 378 12.50 16.54 -64.18
CA GLU A 378 12.64 17.96 -64.55
C GLU A 378 13.97 18.24 -65.23
N ASN A 379 15.05 17.49 -64.86
CA ASN A 379 16.35 17.59 -65.53
C ASN A 379 16.44 16.78 -66.83
N LYS A 380 15.44 15.93 -67.15
CA LYS A 380 15.47 15.03 -68.33
C LYS A 380 14.47 15.37 -69.45
N GLU A 381 13.94 16.57 -69.50
CA GLU A 381 13.45 17.11 -70.78
C GLU A 381 14.59 17.28 -71.81
N GLY A 382 15.74 16.87 -71.44
CA GLY A 382 17.03 17.14 -72.02
C GLY A 382 17.51 16.25 -73.13
N TRP A 383 16.94 15.06 -73.47
CA TRP A 383 17.50 14.37 -74.65
C TRP A 383 17.15 15.10 -75.96
N ALA A 384 16.08 15.89 -75.99
CA ALA A 384 15.76 16.82 -77.07
C ALA A 384 16.81 17.96 -77.18
N ALA A 385 17.36 18.37 -76.04
CA ALA A 385 18.44 19.35 -75.96
C ALA A 385 19.81 18.74 -76.35
N GLU A 386 20.01 17.46 -76.05
CA GLU A 386 21.25 16.70 -76.50
C GLU A 386 21.36 16.54 -77.98
N LEU A 387 20.26 16.74 -78.74
CA LEU A 387 20.23 16.67 -80.18
C LEU A 387 20.56 17.99 -80.87
N ASN A 388 20.81 19.06 -80.16
CA ASN A 388 21.08 20.40 -80.73
C ASN A 388 22.45 20.45 -81.46
N HIS A 389 23.30 19.50 -81.30
CA HIS A 389 24.61 19.40 -81.98
C HIS A 389 24.57 18.60 -83.31
N LEU A 390 23.42 17.99 -83.64
CA LEU A 390 23.22 17.23 -84.88
C LEU A 390 22.94 18.18 -86.04
N ASP A 391 23.43 17.73 -87.22
CA ASP A 391 23.11 18.42 -88.47
C ASP A 391 21.64 18.26 -88.83
N GLU A 392 21.15 19.03 -89.81
CA GLU A 392 19.73 19.08 -90.16
C GLU A 392 19.20 17.73 -90.66
N SER A 393 19.98 16.94 -91.35
CA SER A 393 19.64 15.62 -91.86
C SER A 393 19.47 14.61 -90.73
N ASP A 394 20.43 14.64 -89.80
CA ASP A 394 20.39 13.72 -88.58
C ASP A 394 19.29 14.10 -87.60
N ARG A 395 19.00 15.40 -87.49
CA ARG A 395 17.83 15.91 -86.69
C ARG A 395 16.50 15.44 -87.28
N TYR A 396 16.35 15.56 -88.62
CA TYR A 396 15.17 15.07 -89.34
C TYR A 396 15.04 13.53 -89.20
N PHE A 397 16.12 12.81 -89.29
CA PHE A 397 16.07 11.38 -89.01
C PHE A 397 15.62 11.03 -87.58
N MET A 398 16.18 11.69 -86.60
CA MET A 398 15.80 11.45 -85.21
C MET A 398 14.35 11.85 -84.89
N ASP A 399 13.82 12.88 -85.53
CA ASP A 399 12.41 13.27 -85.43
C ASP A 399 11.50 12.19 -86.05
N ARG A 400 11.82 11.67 -87.19
CA ARG A 400 11.10 10.53 -87.82
C ARG A 400 11.18 9.29 -86.94
N PHE A 401 12.35 8.96 -86.44
CA PHE A 401 12.53 7.82 -85.49
C PHE A 401 11.69 7.96 -84.24
N LYS A 402 11.68 9.13 -83.60
CA LYS A 402 10.87 9.44 -82.43
C LYS A 402 9.41 9.30 -82.78
N LYS A 403 8.88 9.86 -83.85
CA LYS A 403 7.51 9.74 -84.30
C LYS A 403 7.05 8.30 -84.47
N LYS A 404 7.92 7.47 -85.07
CA LYS A 404 7.62 6.05 -85.26
C LYS A 404 7.63 5.24 -83.95
N ILE A 405 8.58 5.50 -83.06
CA ILE A 405 8.51 4.94 -81.72
C ILE A 405 7.25 5.34 -81.00
N LEU A 406 6.85 6.59 -80.98
CA LEU A 406 5.67 7.07 -80.30
C LEU A 406 4.40 6.42 -80.87
N ALA A 407 4.27 6.25 -82.17
CA ALA A 407 3.13 5.62 -82.83
C ALA A 407 2.98 4.13 -82.42
N ASN A 408 4.08 3.45 -82.17
CA ASN A 408 4.11 2.01 -81.86
C ASN A 408 4.44 1.68 -80.41
N MET A 409 4.47 2.67 -79.54
CA MET A 409 4.97 2.55 -78.18
C MET A 409 4.21 1.51 -77.33
N GLY A 410 2.88 1.39 -77.52
CA GLY A 410 2.03 0.44 -76.81
C GLY A 410 2.15 -1.01 -77.32
N ASN A 411 2.80 -1.26 -78.43
CA ASN A 411 2.98 -2.59 -78.97
C ASN A 411 4.10 -3.34 -78.22
N ALA A 412 3.75 -4.31 -77.40
CA ALA A 412 4.72 -5.12 -76.61
C ALA A 412 5.61 -5.99 -77.49
N ASP A 413 5.10 -6.40 -78.67
CA ASP A 413 5.76 -7.29 -79.62
C ASP A 413 6.56 -6.53 -80.71
N MET A 414 6.70 -5.24 -80.55
CA MET A 414 7.46 -4.39 -81.51
C MET A 414 8.92 -4.86 -81.69
N LYS A 415 9.22 -5.31 -82.86
CA LYS A 415 10.62 -5.75 -83.22
C LYS A 415 11.42 -4.58 -83.80
N MET A 416 12.71 -4.53 -83.51
CA MET A 416 13.56 -3.49 -84.02
C MET A 416 13.82 -3.65 -85.53
N ASP A 417 13.58 -4.83 -86.06
CA ASP A 417 13.63 -5.07 -87.49
C ASP A 417 12.49 -4.42 -88.20
N ASP A 418 11.26 -4.43 -87.68
CA ASP A 418 10.10 -3.76 -88.26
C ASP A 418 10.28 -2.25 -88.25
N LEU A 419 10.83 -1.70 -87.17
CA LEU A 419 11.15 -0.27 -87.05
C LEU A 419 12.25 0.13 -88.08
N GLY A 420 13.24 -0.75 -88.30
CA GLY A 420 14.26 -0.55 -89.37
C GLY A 420 13.65 -0.49 -90.78
N ALA A 421 12.76 -1.43 -91.08
CA ALA A 421 12.07 -1.47 -92.36
C ALA A 421 11.20 -0.19 -92.59
N GLU A 422 10.46 0.25 -91.55
CA GLU A 422 9.68 1.49 -91.62
C GLU A 422 10.56 2.76 -91.80
N MET A 423 11.80 2.71 -91.36
CA MET A 423 12.81 3.77 -91.57
C MET A 423 13.63 3.61 -92.84
N GLN A 424 13.37 2.55 -93.65
CA GLN A 424 14.10 2.19 -94.88
C GLN A 424 15.58 1.86 -94.60
N LEU A 425 15.84 1.22 -93.42
CA LEU A 425 17.17 0.84 -93.01
C LEU A 425 17.15 -0.62 -92.53
N SER A 426 18.30 -1.30 -92.74
CA SER A 426 18.51 -2.58 -92.08
C SER A 426 18.61 -2.38 -90.58
N LYS A 427 18.31 -3.42 -89.76
CA LYS A 427 18.49 -3.42 -88.33
C LYS A 427 19.85 -2.90 -87.88
N VAL A 428 20.89 -3.36 -88.56
CA VAL A 428 22.27 -2.99 -88.23
C VAL A 428 22.53 -1.49 -88.51
N GLN A 429 22.03 -1.01 -89.63
CA GLN A 429 22.09 0.42 -89.97
C GLN A 429 21.36 1.31 -89.01
N LEU A 430 20.11 0.92 -88.63
CA LEU A 430 19.32 1.63 -87.59
C LEU A 430 20.11 1.66 -86.30
N TYR A 431 20.59 0.52 -85.85
CA TYR A 431 21.33 0.40 -84.57
C TYR A 431 22.56 1.30 -84.56
N ARG A 432 23.43 1.26 -85.63
CA ARG A 432 24.65 2.08 -85.78
C ARG A 432 24.34 3.55 -85.79
N LYS A 433 23.30 3.96 -86.55
CA LYS A 433 22.93 5.37 -86.77
C LYS A 433 22.40 5.98 -85.49
N VAL A 434 21.44 5.32 -84.80
CA VAL A 434 20.86 5.80 -83.54
C VAL A 434 21.90 5.84 -82.45
N LYS A 435 22.77 4.81 -82.34
CA LYS A 435 23.82 4.77 -81.31
C LYS A 435 24.87 5.84 -81.49
N ALA A 436 25.25 6.13 -82.72
CA ALA A 436 26.20 7.22 -83.06
C ALA A 436 25.69 8.59 -82.66
N MET A 437 24.36 8.86 -82.79
CA MET A 437 23.72 10.14 -82.48
C MET A 437 23.41 10.31 -81.01
N THR A 438 23.10 9.22 -80.34
CA THR A 438 22.49 9.31 -78.96
C THR A 438 23.29 8.59 -77.88
N GLY A 439 24.38 7.87 -78.30
CA GLY A 439 25.13 6.98 -77.39
C GLY A 439 24.36 5.74 -76.94
N LYS A 440 23.06 5.60 -77.23
CA LYS A 440 22.14 4.55 -76.78
C LYS A 440 21.64 3.70 -77.93
N THR A 441 21.31 2.48 -77.69
CA THR A 441 20.68 1.62 -78.68
C THR A 441 19.21 1.99 -78.88
N PRO A 442 18.60 1.70 -80.06
CA PRO A 442 17.17 1.92 -80.27
C PRO A 442 16.29 1.28 -79.26
N ALA A 443 16.63 0.10 -78.76
CA ALA A 443 15.87 -0.63 -77.71
C ALA A 443 15.95 0.10 -76.33
N GLU A 444 17.13 0.65 -76.04
CA GLU A 444 17.28 1.44 -74.77
C GLU A 444 16.49 2.71 -74.86
N LEU A 445 16.48 3.42 -75.98
CA LEU A 445 15.66 4.63 -76.17
C LEU A 445 14.17 4.31 -76.09
N LEU A 446 13.68 3.27 -76.72
CA LEU A 446 12.30 2.80 -76.62
C LEU A 446 11.90 2.54 -75.19
N LYS A 447 12.78 1.81 -74.46
CA LYS A 447 12.53 1.51 -73.03
C LYS A 447 12.46 2.81 -72.21
N GLU A 448 13.34 3.75 -72.38
CA GLU A 448 13.33 5.01 -71.69
C GLU A 448 12.05 5.80 -71.98
N MET A 449 11.62 5.91 -73.23
CA MET A 449 10.41 6.59 -73.67
C MET A 449 9.16 5.91 -73.06
N ARG A 450 9.10 4.59 -73.03
CA ARG A 450 8.03 3.82 -72.36
C ARG A 450 7.94 4.14 -70.89
N LEU A 451 9.08 4.13 -70.17
CA LEU A 451 9.11 4.44 -68.76
C LEU A 451 8.77 5.91 -68.48
N GLN A 452 9.17 6.83 -69.33
CA GLN A 452 8.80 8.24 -69.18
C GLN A 452 7.29 8.46 -69.38
N ARG A 453 6.69 7.82 -70.40
CA ARG A 453 5.24 7.83 -70.60
C ARG A 453 4.50 7.19 -69.46
N ALA A 454 4.99 6.05 -68.95
CA ALA A 454 4.41 5.39 -67.76
C ALA A 454 4.42 6.31 -66.55
N TYR A 455 5.50 7.04 -66.30
CA TYR A 455 5.55 8.01 -65.19
C TYR A 455 4.47 9.08 -65.32
N THR A 456 4.28 9.66 -66.52
CA THR A 456 3.26 10.64 -66.76
C THR A 456 1.85 10.08 -66.52
N LEU A 457 1.58 8.88 -67.04
CA LEU A 457 0.30 8.20 -66.83
C LEU A 457 0.03 7.91 -65.33
N LEU A 458 1.06 7.42 -64.59
CA LEU A 458 0.94 7.16 -63.14
C LEU A 458 0.64 8.44 -62.35
N MET A 459 1.12 9.57 -62.79
CA MET A 459 0.90 10.86 -62.10
C MET A 459 -0.41 11.56 -62.51
N GLN A 460 -0.92 11.32 -63.72
CA GLN A 460 -2.03 12.07 -64.29
C GLN A 460 -3.36 11.28 -64.41
N THR A 461 -3.30 9.95 -64.26
CA THR A 461 -4.47 9.07 -64.40
C THR A 461 -4.64 8.13 -63.26
N ASP A 462 -5.83 7.54 -63.07
CA ASP A 462 -6.10 6.54 -62.05
C ASP A 462 -5.96 5.09 -62.57
N LYS A 463 -5.32 4.89 -63.74
CA LYS A 463 -5.11 3.57 -64.34
C LYS A 463 -4.27 2.65 -63.40
N THR A 464 -4.59 1.38 -63.29
CA THR A 464 -3.85 0.43 -62.51
C THR A 464 -2.41 0.28 -63.03
N ILE A 465 -1.50 -0.24 -62.21
CA ILE A 465 -0.12 -0.48 -62.62
C ILE A 465 -0.06 -1.45 -63.80
N ALA A 466 -0.97 -2.42 -63.85
CA ALA A 466 -1.09 -3.37 -64.95
C ALA A 466 -1.55 -2.70 -66.23
N GLU A 467 -2.55 -1.84 -66.17
CA GLU A 467 -3.05 -1.05 -67.29
C GLU A 467 -1.98 -0.10 -67.84
N VAL A 468 -1.27 0.61 -66.96
CA VAL A 468 -0.16 1.49 -67.38
C VAL A 468 0.97 0.68 -68.05
N SER A 469 1.33 -0.47 -67.49
CA SER A 469 2.35 -1.38 -68.03
C SER A 469 1.96 -1.80 -69.45
N ALA A 470 0.73 -2.25 -69.63
CA ALA A 470 0.23 -2.67 -70.94
C ALA A 470 0.20 -1.51 -71.96
N GLU A 471 -0.35 -0.33 -71.56
CA GLU A 471 -0.48 0.85 -72.41
C GLU A 471 0.88 1.35 -72.93
N VAL A 472 1.92 1.22 -72.16
CA VAL A 472 3.27 1.61 -72.57
C VAL A 472 4.09 0.47 -73.17
N GLY A 473 3.45 -0.68 -73.47
CA GLY A 473 4.05 -1.76 -74.22
C GLY A 473 4.99 -2.70 -73.44
N PHE A 474 4.79 -2.88 -72.10
CA PHE A 474 5.45 -3.92 -71.34
C PHE A 474 4.55 -5.14 -71.23
N ALA A 475 5.00 -6.28 -71.72
CA ALA A 475 4.22 -7.55 -71.67
C ALA A 475 3.94 -8.05 -70.22
N LEU A 476 4.86 -7.76 -69.29
CA LEU A 476 4.76 -8.25 -67.89
C LEU A 476 4.86 -7.10 -66.90
N PRO A 477 3.82 -6.88 -66.06
CA PRO A 477 3.82 -5.80 -65.04
C PRO A 477 4.95 -5.91 -64.02
N GLY A 478 5.43 -7.12 -63.69
CA GLY A 478 6.58 -7.35 -62.80
C GLY A 478 7.89 -6.85 -63.36
N TYR A 479 8.12 -7.12 -64.66
CA TYR A 479 9.30 -6.61 -65.38
C TYR A 479 9.24 -5.09 -65.53
N PHE A 480 8.07 -4.53 -65.86
CA PHE A 480 7.85 -3.10 -65.88
C PHE A 480 8.21 -2.45 -64.53
N SER A 481 7.70 -3.00 -63.41
CA SER A 481 7.95 -2.45 -62.06
C SER A 481 9.46 -2.47 -61.72
N SER A 482 10.15 -3.53 -62.11
CA SER A 482 11.60 -3.65 -61.88
C SER A 482 12.37 -2.61 -62.72
N CYS A 483 12.02 -2.44 -63.99
CA CYS A 483 12.63 -1.46 -64.89
C CYS A 483 12.35 -0.03 -64.40
N PHE A 484 11.13 0.24 -63.97
CA PHE A 484 10.69 1.53 -63.44
C PHE A 484 11.47 1.89 -62.18
N LYS A 485 11.60 0.94 -61.23
CA LYS A 485 12.36 1.13 -59.98
C LYS A 485 13.85 1.39 -60.30
N LYS A 486 14.42 0.67 -61.28
CA LYS A 486 15.82 0.89 -61.71
C LYS A 486 16.02 2.28 -62.27
N GLN A 487 15.06 2.79 -63.05
CA GLN A 487 15.13 4.09 -63.71
C GLN A 487 14.88 5.26 -62.74
N TYR A 488 13.87 5.15 -61.85
CA TYR A 488 13.39 6.25 -61.03
C TYR A 488 13.67 6.07 -59.53
N GLY A 489 14.23 4.96 -59.09
CA GLY A 489 14.57 4.67 -57.69
C GLY A 489 13.37 4.33 -56.79
N VAL A 490 12.13 4.38 -57.31
CA VAL A 490 10.87 4.13 -56.59
C VAL A 490 10.00 3.14 -57.36
N LEU A 491 9.18 2.38 -56.66
CA LEU A 491 8.21 1.50 -57.33
C LEU A 491 7.06 2.32 -57.95
N PRO A 492 6.41 1.84 -59.03
CA PRO A 492 5.24 2.49 -59.61
C PRO A 492 4.11 2.69 -58.63
N THR A 493 3.92 1.74 -57.67
CA THR A 493 2.96 1.80 -56.59
C THR A 493 3.18 2.95 -55.61
N ASP A 494 4.46 3.26 -55.33
CA ASP A 494 4.83 4.31 -54.37
C ASP A 494 4.58 5.72 -54.92
N LEU A 495 4.49 5.88 -56.24
CA LEU A 495 4.14 7.16 -56.90
C LEU A 495 2.63 7.44 -56.81
N ARG A 496 1.79 6.42 -56.72
CA ARG A 496 0.31 6.56 -56.71
C ARG A 496 -0.31 6.96 -55.39
N HIS A 497 0.39 6.71 -54.26
CA HIS A 497 -0.13 7.17 -52.99
C HIS A 497 -0.02 8.70 -52.89
N LYS A 498 -1.06 9.40 -53.39
CA LYS A 498 -1.33 10.80 -52.98
C LYS A 498 -1.61 10.80 -51.49
N PRO A 499 -0.98 11.66 -50.69
CA PRO A 499 -1.51 11.92 -49.36
C PRO A 499 -2.84 12.63 -49.52
N VAL A 500 -3.91 12.03 -48.94
CA VAL A 500 -5.16 12.70 -48.65
C VAL A 500 -4.91 13.75 -47.57
#